data_62042b4db847cc73548519353f4d5530
#
_entry.id   62042b4db847cc73548519353f4d5530
#
_cell.length_a   1.000
_cell.length_b   1.000
_cell.length_c   1.000
_cell.angle_alpha   90.00
_cell.angle_beta   90.00
_cell.angle_gamma   90.00
#
_symmetry.space_group_name_H-M   'P 1'
#
loop_
_entity.id
_entity.type
_entity.pdbx_description
1 polymer ?
#
loop_
_entity_poly.entity_id
_entity_poly.type
_entity_poly.pdbx_seq_one_letter_code
_entity_poly.pdbx_strand_id
1 'polypeptide(L)' 'MNAEGYTRREQELSGWSIVLETYRLGDKYFCTISNLDPGARLARAEGPTREEAERIALEKAARWLGQTRRFSVNS' A
#
# COMPACT_ATOMS: atom_id res chain seq x y z
N MET A 1 8.02 -10.37 -19.21
CA MET A 1 8.48 -10.60 -17.84
C MET A 1 7.31 -10.89 -16.93
N ASN A 2 7.44 -11.87 -16.08
CA ASN A 2 6.35 -12.29 -15.22
C ASN A 2 6.63 -11.92 -13.77
N ALA A 3 5.68 -11.25 -13.15
CA ALA A 3 5.74 -11.01 -11.73
C ALA A 3 5.43 -12.34 -11.01
N GLU A 4 6.22 -12.64 -9.99
CA GLU A 4 6.05 -13.87 -9.23
C GLU A 4 5.45 -13.55 -7.88
N GLY A 5 4.73 -14.52 -7.34
CA GLY A 5 4.18 -14.37 -6.02
C GLY A 5 3.20 -13.23 -5.88
N TYR A 6 2.48 -12.94 -6.95
CA TYR A 6 1.50 -11.85 -6.92
C TYR A 6 0.39 -12.19 -5.92
N THR A 7 0.12 -11.26 -5.03
CA THR A 7 -0.98 -11.38 -4.09
C THR A 7 -1.75 -10.07 -4.05
N ARG A 8 -3.03 -10.18 -3.80
CA ARG A 8 -3.91 -9.03 -3.66
C ARG A 8 -4.69 -9.22 -2.37
N ARG A 9 -4.66 -8.21 -1.53
CA ARG A 9 -5.30 -8.30 -0.23
C ARG A 9 -6.01 -6.99 0.07
N GLU A 10 -7.20 -7.08 0.63
CA GLU A 10 -7.95 -5.91 1.07
C GLU A 10 -7.91 -5.84 2.58
N GLN A 11 -7.75 -4.62 3.09
CA GLN A 11 -7.79 -4.42 4.53
C GLN A 11 -8.13 -2.97 4.82
N GLU A 12 -8.36 -2.68 6.09
CA GLU A 12 -8.60 -1.33 6.55
C GLU A 12 -7.32 -0.72 7.09
N LEU A 13 -7.13 0.57 6.83
CA LEU A 13 -6.01 1.33 7.35
C LEU A 13 -6.50 2.72 7.69
N SER A 14 -6.42 3.09 8.96
CA SER A 14 -6.85 4.41 9.42
C SER A 14 -8.29 4.73 9.02
N GLY A 15 -9.14 3.71 9.01
CA GLY A 15 -10.55 3.88 8.67
C GLY A 15 -10.84 3.87 7.17
N TRP A 16 -9.83 3.59 6.35
CA TRP A 16 -10.00 3.55 4.91
C TRP A 16 -9.86 2.11 4.42
N SER A 17 -10.66 1.77 3.42
CA SER A 17 -10.53 0.46 2.78
C SER A 17 -9.46 0.56 1.70
N ILE A 18 -8.44 -0.27 1.82
CA ILE A 18 -7.31 -0.23 0.89
C ILE A 18 -7.06 -1.60 0.31
N VAL A 19 -6.33 -1.61 -0.79
CA VAL A 19 -5.93 -2.83 -1.49
C VAL A 19 -4.41 -2.85 -1.55
N LEU A 20 -3.83 -3.97 -1.11
CA LEU A 20 -2.39 -4.20 -1.22
C LEU A 20 -2.14 -5.19 -2.33
N GLU A 21 -1.31 -4.80 -3.29
CA GLU A 21 -0.88 -5.69 -4.34
C GLU A 21 0.62 -5.86 -4.23
N THR A 22 1.07 -7.09 -4.01
CA THR A 22 2.47 -7.39 -3.77
C THR A 22 2.93 -8.45 -4.77
N TYR A 23 4.13 -8.25 -5.31
CA TYR A 23 4.70 -9.20 -6.25
C TYR A 23 6.21 -9.11 -6.19
N ARG A 24 6.86 -10.09 -6.80
CA ARG A 24 8.32 -10.15 -6.85
C ARG A 24 8.81 -10.02 -8.29
N LEU A 25 9.79 -9.17 -8.47
CA LEU A 25 10.51 -9.04 -9.73
C LEU A 25 11.99 -9.18 -9.43
N GLY A 26 12.60 -10.24 -9.98
CA GLY A 26 13.98 -10.54 -9.67
C GLY A 26 14.12 -10.93 -8.21
N ASP A 27 14.98 -10.23 -7.49
CA ASP A 27 15.21 -10.50 -6.09
C ASP A 27 14.60 -9.43 -5.18
N LYS A 28 13.67 -8.65 -5.70
CA LYS A 28 13.02 -7.61 -4.92
C LYS A 28 11.51 -7.79 -4.94
N TYR A 29 10.88 -7.42 -3.83
CA TYR A 29 9.43 -7.41 -3.72
C TYR A 29 8.92 -5.99 -3.82
N PHE A 30 7.78 -5.84 -4.48
CA PHE A 30 7.14 -4.55 -4.67
C PHE A 30 5.74 -4.60 -4.10
N CYS A 31 5.34 -3.55 -3.42
CA CYS A 31 3.99 -3.45 -2.88
C CYS A 31 3.39 -2.12 -3.27
N THR A 32 2.18 -2.18 -3.81
CA THR A 32 1.43 -1.00 -4.16
C THR A 32 0.16 -0.99 -3.33
N ILE A 33 -0.16 0.15 -2.74
CA ILE A 33 -1.37 0.30 -1.95
C ILE A 33 -2.25 1.32 -2.63
N SER A 34 -3.50 0.94 -2.84
CA SER A 34 -4.48 1.78 -3.48
C SER A 34 -5.71 1.90 -2.60
N ASN A 35 -6.41 3.01 -2.76
CA ASN A 35 -7.72 3.19 -2.16
C ASN A 35 -8.70 2.27 -2.89
N LEU A 36 -9.51 1.51 -2.16
CA LEU A 36 -10.43 0.58 -2.79
C LEU A 36 -11.43 1.33 -3.68
N ASP A 37 -11.86 2.48 -3.21
CA ASP A 37 -12.82 3.30 -3.93
C ASP A 37 -12.40 4.76 -3.76
N PRO A 38 -11.95 5.42 -4.81
CA PRO A 38 -12.06 5.14 -6.23
C PRO A 38 -10.89 4.40 -6.88
N GLY A 39 -9.98 3.84 -6.11
CA GLY A 39 -8.88 3.10 -6.69
C GLY A 39 -7.62 3.91 -6.92
N ALA A 40 -7.52 5.07 -6.31
CA ALA A 40 -6.33 5.90 -6.45
C ALA A 40 -5.15 5.29 -5.70
N ARG A 41 -3.97 5.38 -6.30
CA ARG A 41 -2.77 4.86 -5.66
C ARG A 41 -2.36 5.75 -4.50
N LEU A 42 -2.12 5.14 -3.35
CA LEU A 42 -1.74 5.86 -2.15
C LEU A 42 -0.26 5.75 -1.86
N ALA A 43 0.35 4.59 -2.11
CA ALA A 43 1.74 4.38 -1.77
C ALA A 43 2.32 3.25 -2.59
N ARG A 44 3.64 3.25 -2.70
CA ARG A 44 4.38 2.20 -3.37
C ARG A 44 5.71 2.04 -2.68
N ALA A 45 6.15 0.80 -2.50
CA ALA A 45 7.42 0.55 -1.84
C ALA A 45 8.04 -0.71 -2.39
N GLU A 46 9.33 -0.88 -2.13
CA GLU A 46 10.04 -2.10 -2.49
C GLU A 46 10.93 -2.50 -1.34
N GLY A 47 11.30 -3.76 -1.32
CA GLY A 47 12.15 -4.27 -0.27
C GLY A 47 12.66 -5.66 -0.61
N PRO A 48 13.59 -6.17 0.21
CA PRO A 48 14.18 -7.48 -0.05
C PRO A 48 13.25 -8.65 0.27
N THR A 49 12.19 -8.40 1.04
CA THR A 49 11.19 -9.41 1.36
C THR A 49 9.81 -8.81 1.19
N ARG A 50 8.82 -9.71 1.05
CA ARG A 50 7.43 -9.28 0.95
C ARG A 50 7.03 -8.45 2.17
N GLU A 51 7.41 -8.93 3.35
CA GLU A 51 7.02 -8.26 4.58
C GLU A 51 7.61 -6.86 4.66
N GLU A 52 8.86 -6.70 4.24
CA GLU A 52 9.48 -5.38 4.23
C GLU A 52 8.76 -4.42 3.27
N ALA A 53 8.50 -4.90 2.05
CA ALA A 53 7.84 -4.06 1.06
C ALA A 53 6.46 -3.64 1.56
N GLU A 54 5.71 -4.58 2.13
CA GLU A 54 4.37 -4.26 2.63
C GLU A 54 4.42 -3.31 3.83
N ARG A 55 5.38 -3.53 4.73
CA ARG A 55 5.51 -2.68 5.91
C ARG A 55 5.80 -1.23 5.51
N ILE A 56 6.75 -1.05 4.61
CA ILE A 56 7.12 0.30 4.17
C ILE A 56 5.96 0.96 3.44
N ALA A 57 5.28 0.20 2.57
CA ALA A 57 4.15 0.73 1.84
C ALA A 57 3.02 1.12 2.79
N LEU A 58 2.75 0.30 3.79
CA LEU A 58 1.70 0.60 4.76
C LEU A 58 2.03 1.84 5.59
N GLU A 59 3.30 2.00 5.96
CA GLU A 59 3.71 3.20 6.69
C GLU A 59 3.48 4.45 5.86
N LYS A 60 3.86 4.39 4.59
CA LYS A 60 3.65 5.54 3.70
C LYS A 60 2.18 5.84 3.51
N ALA A 61 1.38 4.81 3.31
CA ALA A 61 -0.05 5.00 3.11
C ALA A 61 -0.71 5.55 4.37
N ALA A 62 -0.32 5.04 5.54
CA ALA A 62 -0.87 5.52 6.80
C ALA A 62 -0.56 6.99 7.02
N ARG A 63 0.65 7.41 6.68
CA ARG A 63 1.05 8.81 6.81
C ARG A 63 0.21 9.69 5.88
N TRP A 64 0.05 9.25 4.65
CA TRP A 64 -0.75 9.97 3.66
C TRP A 64 -2.19 10.12 4.13
N LEU A 65 -2.79 9.01 4.57
CA LEU A 65 -4.18 9.03 5.01
C LEU A 65 -4.36 9.81 6.30
N GLY A 66 -3.37 9.76 7.18
CA GLY A 66 -3.40 10.54 8.40
C GLY A 66 -3.42 12.02 8.15
N GLN A 67 -2.64 12.48 7.17
CA GLN A 67 -2.63 13.89 6.81
C GLN A 67 -3.97 14.30 6.20
N THR A 68 -4.52 13.46 5.35
CA THR A 68 -5.81 13.74 4.73
C THR A 68 -6.90 13.85 5.78
N ARG A 69 -6.89 12.91 6.73
CA ARG A 69 -7.89 12.92 7.79
C ARG A 69 -7.73 14.14 8.68
N ARG A 70 -6.49 14.55 8.94
CA ARG A 70 -6.25 15.71 9.78
C ARG A 70 -6.86 16.95 9.16
N PHE A 71 -6.70 17.13 7.86
CA PHE A 71 -7.32 18.27 7.19
C PHE A 71 -8.83 18.21 7.29
N SER A 72 -9.41 17.04 7.15
CA SER A 72 -10.85 16.90 7.25
C SER A 72 -11.36 17.28 8.63
N VAL A 73 -10.62 16.89 9.64
CA VAL A 73 -11.04 17.17 11.03
C VAL A 73 -10.96 18.65 11.33
N ASN A 74 -9.99 19.33 10.77
CA ASN A 74 -9.78 20.74 11.08
C ASN A 74 -10.66 21.69 10.27
N SER A 75 -11.38 21.16 9.32
CA SER A 75 -12.25 21.99 8.49
C SER A 75 -13.63 22.17 9.11
#